data_6c1327571db8c36631ee382a5c216faf
#
_entry.id   6c1327571db8c36631ee382a5c216faf
#
_cell.length_a   1.000
_cell.length_b   1.000
_cell.length_c   1.000
_cell.angle_alpha   90.00
_cell.angle_beta   90.00
_cell.angle_gamma   90.00
#
_symmetry.space_group_name_H-M   'P 1'
#
loop_
_entity.id
_entity.type
_entity.pdbx_description
1 polymer ?
#
loop_
_entity_poly.entity_id
_entity_poly.type
_entity_poly.pdbx_seq_one_letter_code
_entity_poly.pdbx_strand_id
1 'polypeptide(L)'
;MSKWDKLLARICSLSKDLRFDELRRVLESYGYEMSAPRSASHYTFRKAGCYPITIPKHEPIKKVYVEMVRQIVESEAKNDEDAE
;
A
#
# COMPACT_ATOMS: atom_id res chain seq x y z
N MET A 1 -8.39 15.36 11.85
CA MET A 1 -7.82 14.14 11.28
C MET A 1 -6.37 14.39 10.88
N SER A 2 -5.51 13.43 11.17
CA SER A 2 -4.11 13.54 10.78
C SER A 2 -3.93 13.35 9.28
N LYS A 3 -2.77 13.74 8.76
CA LYS A 3 -2.42 13.47 7.36
C LYS A 3 -2.45 11.97 7.06
N TRP A 4 -2.07 11.17 8.05
CA TRP A 4 -2.08 9.72 7.92
C TRP A 4 -3.50 9.17 7.71
N ASP A 5 -4.44 9.64 8.53
CA ASP A 5 -5.83 9.21 8.41
C ASP A 5 -6.43 9.62 7.07
N LYS A 6 -6.09 10.81 6.57
CA LYS A 6 -6.54 11.25 5.25
C LYS A 6 -5.97 10.37 4.14
N LEU A 7 -4.72 9.97 4.26
CA LEU A 7 -4.10 9.09 3.27
C LEU A 7 -4.80 7.74 3.24
N LEU A 8 -5.05 7.14 4.40
CA LEU A 8 -5.76 5.86 4.48
C LEU A 8 -7.17 5.98 3.90
N ALA A 9 -7.86 7.08 4.17
CA ALA A 9 -9.19 7.33 3.62
C ALA A 9 -9.16 7.41 2.09
N ARG A 10 -8.14 8.05 1.53
CA ARG A 10 -7.98 8.15 0.07
C ARG A 10 -7.75 6.77 -0.55
N ILE A 11 -6.95 5.92 0.11
CA ILE A 11 -6.73 4.57 -0.36
C ILE A 11 -8.03 3.76 -0.30
N CYS A 12 -8.77 3.86 0.79
CA CYS A 12 -10.04 3.13 0.95
C CYS A 12 -11.09 3.58 -0.05
N SER A 13 -11.05 4.83 -0.49
CA SER A 13 -11.96 5.35 -1.51
C SER A 13 -11.47 5.14 -2.94
N LEU A 14 -10.30 4.50 -3.11
CA LEU A 14 -9.67 4.25 -4.41
C LEU A 14 -9.45 5.56 -5.19
N SER A 15 -8.88 6.54 -4.52
CA SER A 15 -8.60 7.84 -5.11
C SER A 15 -7.70 7.69 -6.34
N LYS A 16 -7.96 8.52 -7.36
CA LYS A 16 -7.23 8.46 -8.63
C LYS A 16 -5.92 9.23 -8.59
N ASP A 17 -5.68 10.03 -7.57
CA ASP A 17 -4.51 10.90 -7.49
C ASP A 17 -3.43 10.41 -6.53
N LEU A 18 -3.47 9.14 -6.16
CA LEU A 18 -2.46 8.57 -5.26
C LEU A 18 -1.11 8.44 -5.96
N ARG A 19 -0.07 8.73 -5.21
CA ARG A 19 1.31 8.65 -5.68
C ARG A 19 2.01 7.43 -5.14
N PHE A 20 3.04 7.00 -5.83
CA PHE A 20 3.84 5.85 -5.43
C PHE A 20 4.36 5.97 -3.99
N ASP A 21 4.92 7.13 -3.63
CA ASP A 21 5.46 7.34 -2.29
C ASP A 21 4.40 7.19 -1.20
N GLU A 22 3.18 7.57 -1.50
CA GLU A 22 2.08 7.44 -0.55
C GLU A 22 1.76 5.98 -0.27
N LEU A 23 1.70 5.15 -1.31
CA LEU A 23 1.47 3.71 -1.16
C LEU A 23 2.64 3.04 -0.45
N ARG A 24 3.87 3.45 -0.78
CA ARG A 24 5.06 2.94 -0.13
C ARG A 24 5.01 3.17 1.38
N ARG A 25 4.66 4.39 1.80
CA ARG A 25 4.56 4.71 3.22
C ARG A 25 3.58 3.81 3.95
N VAL A 26 2.43 3.57 3.33
CA VAL A 26 1.41 2.73 3.93
C VAL A 26 1.92 1.29 4.04
N LEU A 27 2.49 0.74 2.98
CA LEU A 27 2.99 -0.62 2.99
C LEU A 27 4.12 -0.80 4.01
N GLU A 28 5.04 0.15 4.08
CA GLU A 28 6.14 0.09 5.04
C GLU A 28 5.63 0.16 6.48
N SER A 29 4.58 0.93 6.72
CA SER A 29 3.99 1.01 8.06
C SER A 29 3.38 -0.32 8.51
N TYR A 30 3.00 -1.17 7.59
CA TYR A 30 2.47 -2.51 7.90
C TYR A 30 3.53 -3.60 7.86
N GLY A 31 4.80 -3.23 7.76
CA GLY A 31 5.89 -4.19 7.83
C GLY A 31 6.41 -4.69 6.50
N TYR A 32 5.94 -4.14 5.39
CA TYR A 32 6.47 -4.50 4.08
C TYR A 32 7.81 -3.82 3.83
N GLU A 33 8.69 -4.53 3.14
CA GLU A 33 9.99 -4.00 2.72
C GLU A 33 10.01 -3.86 1.20
N MET A 34 10.46 -2.72 0.72
CA MET A 34 10.58 -2.46 -0.70
C MET A 34 11.92 -2.99 -1.22
N SER A 35 11.85 -3.80 -2.26
CA SER A 35 13.05 -4.29 -2.96
C SER A 35 13.29 -3.45 -4.19
N ALA A 36 14.51 -2.98 -4.38
CA ALA A 36 14.87 -2.25 -5.58
C ALA A 36 14.89 -3.21 -6.77
N PRO A 37 14.21 -2.86 -7.87
CA PRO A 37 14.17 -3.74 -9.03
C PRO A 37 15.45 -3.64 -9.87
N ARG A 38 15.70 -4.67 -10.64
CA ARG A 38 16.79 -4.64 -11.63
C ARG A 38 16.44 -3.73 -12.80
N SER A 39 15.15 -3.60 -13.11
CA SER A 39 14.65 -2.67 -14.10
C SER A 39 13.89 -1.55 -13.38
N ALA A 40 13.94 -0.35 -13.93
CA ALA A 40 13.69 0.88 -13.21
C ALA A 40 12.24 1.21 -12.87
N SER A 41 11.26 0.38 -13.19
CA SER A 41 9.87 0.83 -13.10
C SER A 41 8.95 0.02 -12.21
N HIS A 42 9.38 -1.14 -11.71
CA HIS A 42 8.53 -1.98 -10.87
C HIS A 42 9.23 -2.27 -9.54
N TYR A 43 8.55 -1.97 -8.44
CA TYR A 43 9.08 -2.19 -7.11
C TYR A 43 8.26 -3.28 -6.42
N THR A 44 8.93 -4.24 -5.81
CA THR A 44 8.28 -5.34 -5.11
C THR A 44 8.33 -5.07 -3.61
N PHE A 45 7.17 -5.19 -2.96
CA PHE A 45 7.05 -5.07 -1.51
C PHE A 45 6.82 -6.44 -0.93
N ARG A 46 7.63 -6.83 0.05
CA ARG A 46 7.58 -8.16 0.66
C ARG A 46 7.40 -8.07 2.15
N LYS A 47 6.61 -9.01 2.67
CA LYS A 47 6.40 -9.16 4.10
C LYS A 47 6.35 -10.65 4.41
N ALA A 48 7.00 -11.07 5.51
CA ALA A 48 7.01 -12.48 5.92
C ALA A 48 5.57 -12.98 6.14
N GLY A 49 5.27 -14.14 5.55
CA GLY A 49 3.94 -14.73 5.67
C GLY A 49 2.90 -14.16 4.72
N CYS A 50 3.27 -13.19 3.88
CA CYS A 50 2.35 -12.56 2.94
C CYS A 50 2.87 -12.67 1.52
N TYR A 51 1.96 -12.63 0.55
CA TYR A 51 2.34 -12.62 -0.85
C TYR A 51 3.00 -11.30 -1.23
N PRO A 52 4.03 -11.32 -2.08
CA PRO A 52 4.66 -10.09 -2.53
C PRO A 52 3.72 -9.28 -3.42
N ILE A 53 3.88 -7.96 -3.35
CA ILE A 53 3.09 -7.02 -4.14
C ILE A 53 4.05 -6.22 -5.01
N THR A 54 3.82 -6.21 -6.31
CA THR A 54 4.62 -5.41 -7.24
C THR A 54 3.81 -4.21 -7.69
N ILE A 55 4.35 -3.01 -7.48
CA ILE A 55 3.69 -1.77 -7.87
C ILE A 55 4.62 -1.02 -8.83
N PRO A 56 4.16 -0.67 -10.03
CA PRO A 56 4.97 0.13 -10.94
C PRO A 56 5.06 1.57 -10.44
N LYS A 57 6.24 2.15 -10.57
CA LYS A 57 6.45 3.56 -10.22
C LYS A 57 5.96 4.42 -11.40
N HIS A 58 4.66 4.42 -11.59
CA HIS A 58 4.00 5.12 -12.69
C HIS A 58 2.81 5.88 -12.12
N GLU A 59 2.87 7.18 -12.15
CA GLU A 59 1.86 8.04 -11.53
C GLU A 59 0.95 8.64 -12.58
N PRO A 60 -0.35 8.77 -12.28
CA PRO A 60 -1.00 8.28 -11.04
C PRO A 60 -1.06 6.76 -10.99
N ILE A 61 -1.10 6.22 -9.78
CA ILE A 61 -1.15 4.76 -9.58
C ILE A 61 -2.50 4.23 -10.06
N LYS A 62 -2.47 3.16 -10.84
CA LYS A 62 -3.70 2.55 -11.35
C LYS A 62 -4.55 2.00 -10.22
N LYS A 63 -5.87 2.05 -10.41
CA LYS A 63 -6.85 1.62 -9.43
C LYS A 63 -6.60 0.20 -8.93
N VAL A 64 -6.17 -0.71 -9.81
CA VAL A 64 -5.94 -2.11 -9.42
C VAL A 64 -4.89 -2.23 -8.33
N TYR A 65 -3.85 -1.41 -8.37
CA TYR A 65 -2.80 -1.43 -7.36
C TYR A 65 -3.26 -0.76 -6.06
N VAL A 66 -4.03 0.31 -6.18
CA VAL A 66 -4.63 0.97 -5.01
C VAL A 66 -5.54 0.00 -4.27
N GLU A 67 -6.31 -0.78 -5.01
CA GLU A 67 -7.19 -1.78 -4.41
C GLU A 67 -6.42 -2.86 -3.66
N MET A 68 -5.27 -3.29 -4.19
CA MET A 68 -4.41 -4.24 -3.49
C MET A 68 -3.95 -3.70 -2.14
N VAL A 69 -3.54 -2.44 -2.11
CA VAL A 69 -3.12 -1.78 -0.87
C VAL A 69 -4.32 -1.59 0.07
N ARG A 70 -5.48 -1.24 -0.47
CA ARG A 70 -6.69 -1.11 0.33
C ARG A 70 -7.02 -2.41 1.06
N GLN A 71 -6.91 -3.54 0.39
CA GLN A 71 -7.16 -4.83 1.01
C GLN A 71 -6.23 -5.09 2.19
N ILE A 72 -4.97 -4.68 2.07
CA ILE A 72 -4.01 -4.79 3.16
C ILE A 72 -4.42 -3.91 4.33
N VAL A 73 -4.80 -2.66 4.05
CA VAL A 73 -5.23 -1.72 5.09
C VAL A 73 -6.43 -2.27 5.85
N GLU A 74 -7.43 -2.78 5.13
CA GLU A 74 -8.63 -3.34 5.75
C GLU A 74 -8.32 -4.61 6.55
N SER A 75 -7.44 -5.45 6.04
CA SER A 75 -7.04 -6.68 6.72
C SER A 75 -6.33 -6.38 8.03
N GLU A 76 -5.41 -5.42 8.03
CA GLU A 76 -4.67 -5.05 9.24
C GLU A 76 -5.59 -4.39 10.28
N ALA A 77 -6.50 -3.53 9.84
CA ALA A 77 -7.47 -2.93 10.74
C ALA A 77 -8.36 -3.98 11.39
N LYS A 78 -8.77 -4.97 10.60
CA LYS A 78 -9.60 -6.08 11.10
C LYS A 78 -8.84 -6.94 12.09
N ASN A 79 -7.55 -7.19 11.84
CA ASN A 79 -6.72 -7.95 12.76
C ASN A 79 -6.54 -7.23 14.08
N ASP A 80 -6.43 -5.91 14.05
CA ASP A 80 -6.32 -5.11 15.27
C ASP A 80 -7.60 -5.22 16.10
N GLU A 81 -8.76 -5.24 15.47
CA GLU A 81 -10.04 -5.45 16.17
C GLU A 81 -10.09 -6.82 16.80
N ASP A 82 -9.64 -7.84 16.10
CA ASP A 82 -9.65 -9.22 16.60
C ASP A 82 -8.66 -9.42 17.74
N ALA A 83 -7.65 -8.58 17.84
CA ALA A 83 -6.64 -8.69 18.90
C ALA A 83 -7.18 -8.28 20.27
N GLU A 84 -8.32 -7.64 20.32
CA GLU A 84 -8.99 -7.32 21.57
C GLU A 84 -9.83 -8.50 22.04
#